data_6db9f92b41dfbf54bb7214b8fb486bb5
#
_entry.id   6db9f92b41dfbf54bb7214b8fb486bb5
#
_cell.length_a   1.000
_cell.length_b   1.000
_cell.length_c   1.000
_cell.angle_alpha   90.00
_cell.angle_beta   90.00
_cell.angle_gamma   90.00
#
_symmetry.space_group_name_H-M   'P 1'
#
loop_
_entity.id
_entity.type
_entity.pdbx_description
1 polymer ?
#
loop_
_entity_poly.entity_id
_entity_poly.type
_entity_poly.pdbx_seq_one_letter_code
_entity_poly.pdbx_strand_id
1 'polypeptide(L)'
;GDVYKRQKQQEGDTVNRIDLTQAEWQLMEKLWDHAPQTGRELTEAMAAQTGWNRSTTLTLLRRLMEKGAVRCDAQGRKNVFYPAVRREDAAAQQTRDLLGRVYKGSLSMLVSEMTKREALPQREIDELHALLQEMEERKHHD
;
A
#
# COMPACT_ATOMS: atom_id res chain seq x y z
N GLY A 1 -0.80 -14.67 -26.91
CA GLY A 1 -1.88 -15.62 -26.97
C GLY A 1 -2.79 -15.55 -25.76
N ASP A 2 -3.79 -16.38 -25.75
CA ASP A 2 -4.78 -16.41 -24.65
C ASP A 2 -4.16 -16.81 -23.33
N VAL A 3 -3.16 -17.69 -23.36
CA VAL A 3 -2.43 -18.10 -22.16
C VAL A 3 -1.68 -16.91 -21.57
N TYR A 4 -1.07 -16.10 -22.43
CA TYR A 4 -0.35 -14.90 -21.98
C TYR A 4 -1.31 -13.86 -21.42
N LYS A 5 -2.46 -13.64 -22.05
CA LYS A 5 -3.48 -12.72 -21.57
C LYS A 5 -4.07 -13.18 -20.24
N ARG A 6 -4.31 -14.48 -20.10
CA ARG A 6 -4.82 -15.06 -18.86
C ARG A 6 -3.79 -14.95 -17.74
N GLN A 7 -2.53 -15.20 -18.07
CA GLN A 7 -1.43 -15.08 -17.13
C GLN A 7 -1.22 -13.62 -16.70
N LYS A 8 -1.31 -12.70 -17.67
CA LYS A 8 -1.19 -11.26 -17.37
C LYS A 8 -2.33 -10.76 -16.50
N GLN A 9 -3.54 -11.29 -16.71
CA GLN A 9 -4.70 -10.97 -15.89
C GLN A 9 -4.56 -11.55 -14.48
N GLN A 10 -4.06 -12.77 -14.38
CA GLN A 10 -3.75 -13.40 -13.09
C GLN A 10 -2.60 -12.72 -12.39
N GLU A 11 -1.58 -12.33 -13.13
CA GLU A 11 -0.46 -11.56 -12.62
C GLU A 11 -0.93 -10.19 -12.13
N GLY A 12 -1.85 -9.56 -12.85
CA GLY A 12 -2.47 -8.32 -12.43
C GLY A 12 -3.21 -8.45 -11.11
N ASP A 13 -4.01 -9.50 -10.99
CA ASP A 13 -4.74 -9.80 -9.75
C ASP A 13 -3.79 -10.25 -8.64
N THR A 14 -2.77 -11.03 -8.98
CA THR A 14 -1.77 -11.54 -8.03
C THR A 14 -0.81 -10.43 -7.59
N VAL A 15 -0.32 -9.62 -8.55
CA VAL A 15 0.57 -8.50 -8.26
C VAL A 15 -0.16 -7.44 -7.44
N ASN A 16 -1.47 -7.26 -7.70
CA ASN A 16 -2.30 -6.33 -6.92
C ASN A 16 -2.65 -6.86 -5.54
N ARG A 17 -2.29 -8.12 -5.24
CA ARG A 17 -2.55 -8.75 -3.95
C ARG A 17 -1.26 -9.01 -3.19
N ILE A 18 -0.43 -8.01 -3.07
CA ILE A 18 0.79 -8.12 -2.28
C ILE A 18 0.45 -7.77 -0.84
N ASP A 19 0.55 -8.77 0.02
CA ASP A 19 0.31 -8.60 1.46
C ASP A 19 1.55 -8.00 2.10
N LEU A 20 1.41 -6.78 2.58
CA LEU A 20 2.49 -6.08 3.26
C LEU A 20 2.24 -6.09 4.77
N THR A 21 3.23 -6.52 5.54
CA THR A 21 3.19 -6.37 6.99
C THR A 21 3.35 -4.91 7.35
N GLN A 22 3.08 -4.56 8.60
CA GLN A 22 3.26 -3.20 9.07
C GLN A 22 4.71 -2.73 8.90
N ALA A 23 5.67 -3.58 9.22
CA ALA A 23 7.09 -3.27 9.06
C ALA A 23 7.45 -3.06 7.59
N GLU A 24 6.95 -3.93 6.71
CA GLU A 24 7.17 -3.80 5.28
C GLU A 24 6.55 -2.52 4.73
N TRP A 25 5.38 -2.16 5.22
CA TRP A 25 4.73 -0.90 4.82
C TRP A 25 5.58 0.30 5.18
N GLN A 26 6.17 0.32 6.38
CA GLN A 26 7.06 1.40 6.81
C GLN A 26 8.26 1.56 5.89
N LEU A 27 8.86 0.45 5.43
CA LEU A 27 9.98 0.50 4.50
C LEU A 27 9.52 0.98 3.12
N MET A 28 8.36 0.51 2.65
CA MET A 28 7.79 0.96 1.38
C MET A 28 7.50 2.47 1.39
N GLU A 29 7.06 3.03 2.50
CA GLU A 29 6.81 4.47 2.60
C GLU A 29 8.09 5.27 2.30
N LYS A 30 9.25 4.78 2.71
CA LYS A 30 10.52 5.43 2.40
C LYS A 30 10.81 5.42 0.89
N LEU A 31 10.52 4.30 0.23
CA LEU A 31 10.72 4.18 -1.21
C LEU A 31 9.69 4.98 -2.00
N TRP A 32 8.45 5.04 -1.54
CA TRP A 32 7.43 5.86 -2.19
C TRP A 32 7.74 7.35 -2.05
N ASP A 33 8.32 7.77 -0.91
CA ASP A 33 8.73 9.15 -0.69
C ASP A 33 9.87 9.55 -1.61
N HIS A 34 10.86 8.68 -1.77
CA HIS A 34 12.05 8.96 -2.56
C HIS A 34 12.61 7.69 -3.16
N ALA A 35 12.68 7.62 -4.46
CA ALA A 35 13.28 6.51 -5.18
C ALA A 35 14.04 7.03 -6.39
N PRO A 36 15.14 6.39 -6.81
CA PRO A 36 15.69 5.17 -6.19
C PRO A 36 16.50 5.47 -4.92
N GLN A 37 16.68 4.45 -4.11
CA GLN A 37 17.55 4.54 -2.94
C GLN A 37 18.43 3.30 -2.88
N THR A 38 19.65 3.50 -2.38
CA THR A 38 20.59 2.39 -2.13
C THR A 38 20.19 1.67 -0.85
N GLY A 39 20.71 0.45 -0.66
CA GLY A 39 20.52 -0.27 0.59
C GLY A 39 21.03 0.48 1.79
N ARG A 40 22.15 1.19 1.64
CA ARG A 40 22.73 2.02 2.69
C ARG A 40 21.80 3.17 3.07
N GLU A 41 21.27 3.88 2.07
CA GLU A 41 20.33 4.97 2.32
C GLU A 41 19.09 4.50 3.06
N LEU A 42 18.54 3.34 2.65
CA LEU A 42 17.36 2.76 3.29
C LEU A 42 17.67 2.31 4.72
N THR A 43 18.82 1.65 4.94
CA THR A 43 19.17 1.20 6.29
C THR A 43 19.41 2.37 7.23
N GLU A 44 20.03 3.43 6.75
CA GLU A 44 20.26 4.64 7.55
C GLU A 44 18.93 5.33 7.87
N ALA A 45 18.03 5.43 6.89
CA ALA A 45 16.72 6.06 7.09
C ALA A 45 15.87 5.29 8.09
N MET A 46 15.86 3.97 7.99
CA MET A 46 15.06 3.14 8.90
C MET A 46 15.67 3.09 10.29
N ALA A 47 16.98 3.13 10.41
CA ALA A 47 17.64 3.22 11.71
C ALA A 47 17.26 4.52 12.42
N ALA A 48 17.23 5.62 11.70
CA ALA A 48 16.85 6.92 12.25
C ALA A 48 15.38 6.98 12.66
N GLN A 49 14.50 6.39 11.86
CA GLN A 49 13.05 6.46 12.09
C GLN A 49 12.57 5.45 13.12
N THR A 50 13.05 4.21 13.05
CA THR A 50 12.50 3.08 13.82
C THR A 50 13.50 2.48 14.79
N GLY A 51 14.77 2.78 14.65
CA GLY A 51 15.83 2.13 15.42
C GLY A 51 16.18 0.73 14.92
N TRP A 52 15.68 0.32 13.75
CA TRP A 52 16.00 -1.00 13.20
C TRP A 52 17.49 -1.08 12.86
N ASN A 53 18.08 -2.23 13.17
CA ASN A 53 19.47 -2.48 12.75
C ASN A 53 19.50 -2.79 11.25
N ARG A 54 20.70 -2.76 10.68
CA ARG A 54 20.92 -3.02 9.26
C ARG A 54 20.34 -4.36 8.81
N SER A 55 20.55 -5.39 9.60
CA SER A 55 20.09 -6.74 9.30
C SER A 55 18.58 -6.81 9.14
N THR A 56 17.85 -6.16 10.04
CA THR A 56 16.38 -6.11 9.99
C THR A 56 15.91 -5.47 8.69
N THR A 57 16.45 -4.30 8.35
CA THR A 57 16.06 -3.59 7.14
C THR A 57 16.38 -4.39 5.89
N LEU A 58 17.56 -4.99 5.81
CA LEU A 58 17.95 -5.78 4.64
C LEU A 58 17.10 -7.05 4.48
N THR A 59 16.71 -7.67 5.60
CA THR A 59 15.83 -8.83 5.57
C THR A 59 14.44 -8.44 5.03
N LEU A 60 13.90 -7.33 5.49
CA LEU A 60 12.62 -6.85 5.01
C LEU A 60 12.68 -6.46 3.53
N LEU A 61 13.77 -5.81 3.12
CA LEU A 61 13.98 -5.43 1.73
C LEU A 61 14.00 -6.67 0.82
N ARG A 62 14.68 -7.73 1.25
CA ARG A 62 14.70 -8.99 0.50
C ARG A 62 13.29 -9.60 0.40
N ARG A 63 12.53 -9.59 1.49
CA ARG A 63 11.15 -10.07 1.49
C ARG A 63 10.28 -9.29 0.53
N LEU A 64 10.45 -7.97 0.48
CA LEU A 64 9.71 -7.12 -0.44
C LEU A 64 10.06 -7.44 -1.90
N MET A 65 11.32 -7.74 -2.19
CA MET A 65 11.72 -8.19 -3.52
C MET A 65 11.08 -9.54 -3.87
N GLU A 66 11.07 -10.48 -2.95
CA GLU A 66 10.45 -11.79 -3.13
C GLU A 66 8.95 -11.67 -3.39
N LYS A 67 8.29 -10.72 -2.72
CA LYS A 67 6.86 -10.45 -2.91
C LYS A 67 6.56 -9.70 -4.21
N GLY A 68 7.57 -9.16 -4.87
CA GLY A 68 7.39 -8.36 -6.07
C GLY A 68 7.03 -6.91 -5.81
N ALA A 69 7.18 -6.44 -4.56
CA ALA A 69 6.86 -5.06 -4.20
C ALA A 69 8.02 -4.10 -4.44
N VAL A 70 9.24 -4.62 -4.52
CA VAL A 70 10.45 -3.83 -4.72
C VAL A 70 11.25 -4.44 -5.87
N ARG A 71 11.77 -3.56 -6.73
CA ARG A 71 12.66 -3.90 -7.81
C ARG A 71 14.05 -3.39 -7.49
N CYS A 72 15.07 -4.18 -7.81
CA CYS A 72 16.47 -3.82 -7.65
C CYS A 72 17.11 -3.63 -9.02
N ASP A 73 17.78 -2.50 -9.22
CA ASP A 73 18.55 -2.23 -10.44
C ASP A 73 20.00 -1.94 -10.06
N ALA A 74 20.92 -2.40 -10.88
CA ALA A 74 22.33 -2.07 -10.70
C ALA A 74 22.62 -0.72 -11.34
N GLN A 75 23.27 0.16 -10.60
CA GLN A 75 23.79 1.44 -11.12
C GLN A 75 25.27 1.51 -10.81
N GLY A 76 26.10 1.17 -11.81
CA GLY A 76 27.53 1.05 -11.61
C GLY A 76 27.84 -0.06 -10.64
N ARG A 77 28.50 0.27 -9.53
CA ARG A 77 28.84 -0.69 -8.46
C ARG A 77 27.78 -0.78 -7.36
N LYS A 78 26.73 0.05 -7.46
CA LYS A 78 25.70 0.11 -6.43
C LYS A 78 24.42 -0.50 -6.93
N ASN A 79 23.71 -1.14 -6.02
CA ASN A 79 22.34 -1.56 -6.26
C ASN A 79 21.41 -0.49 -5.75
N VAL A 80 20.41 -0.15 -6.53
CA VAL A 80 19.37 0.80 -6.15
C VAL A 80 18.03 0.12 -6.19
N PHE A 81 17.14 0.58 -5.33
CA PHE A 81 15.85 -0.05 -5.13
C PHE A 81 14.71 0.92 -5.48
N TYR A 82 13.70 0.38 -6.11
CA TYR A 82 12.50 1.11 -6.56
C TYR A 82 11.25 0.40 -6.03
N PRO A 83 10.20 1.16 -5.75
CA PRO A 83 8.90 0.50 -5.52
C PRO A 83 8.40 -0.06 -6.85
N ALA A 84 7.98 -1.32 -6.83
CA ALA A 84 7.40 -1.99 -8.01
C ALA A 84 5.87 -1.97 -7.99
N VAL A 85 5.28 -1.45 -6.92
CA VAL A 85 3.84 -1.27 -6.78
C VAL A 85 3.58 0.19 -6.39
N ARG A 86 2.46 0.72 -6.84
CA ARG A 86 2.07 2.10 -6.51
C ARG A 86 1.47 2.13 -5.11
N ARG A 87 1.77 3.21 -4.39
CA ARG A 87 1.22 3.39 -3.05
C ARG A 87 -0.31 3.33 -3.03
N GLU A 88 -0.94 3.95 -4.02
CA GLU A 88 -2.40 3.98 -4.15
C GLU A 88 -2.99 2.57 -4.26
N ASP A 89 -2.34 1.72 -5.05
CA ASP A 89 -2.80 0.34 -5.25
C ASP A 89 -2.61 -0.49 -3.97
N ALA A 90 -1.48 -0.31 -3.30
CA ALA A 90 -1.20 -0.98 -2.04
C ALA A 90 -2.18 -0.54 -0.95
N ALA A 91 -2.48 0.76 -0.88
CA ALA A 91 -3.43 1.31 0.08
C ALA A 91 -4.85 0.78 -0.19
N ALA A 92 -5.26 0.74 -1.46
CA ALA A 92 -6.56 0.18 -1.84
C ALA A 92 -6.69 -1.28 -1.44
N GLN A 93 -5.59 -2.06 -1.60
CA GLN A 93 -5.56 -3.46 -1.19
C GLN A 93 -5.75 -3.60 0.32
N GLN A 94 -5.04 -2.79 1.11
CA GLN A 94 -5.16 -2.79 2.56
C GLN A 94 -6.60 -2.46 2.99
N THR A 95 -7.21 -1.49 2.33
CA THR A 95 -8.59 -1.08 2.61
C THR A 95 -9.55 -2.23 2.33
N ARG A 96 -9.44 -2.87 1.17
CA ARG A 96 -10.31 -4.00 0.80
C ARG A 96 -10.15 -5.16 1.77
N ASP A 97 -8.92 -5.46 2.16
CA ASP A 97 -8.64 -6.56 3.08
C ASP A 97 -9.23 -6.28 4.46
N LEU A 98 -9.10 -5.07 4.95
CA LEU A 98 -9.67 -4.68 6.24
C LEU A 98 -11.20 -4.78 6.21
N LEU A 99 -11.82 -4.20 5.19
CA LEU A 99 -13.29 -4.23 5.06
C LEU A 99 -13.80 -5.66 4.94
N GLY A 100 -13.14 -6.49 4.12
CA GLY A 100 -13.57 -7.87 3.92
C GLY A 100 -13.39 -8.72 5.17
N ARG A 101 -12.26 -8.57 5.85
CA ARG A 101 -11.93 -9.41 7.00
C ARG A 101 -12.68 -9.02 8.27
N VAL A 102 -12.78 -7.72 8.54
CA VAL A 102 -13.30 -7.22 9.82
C VAL A 102 -14.75 -6.76 9.72
N TYR A 103 -15.13 -6.16 8.61
CA TYR A 103 -16.44 -5.51 8.47
C TYR A 103 -17.32 -6.15 7.40
N LYS A 104 -17.01 -7.36 6.97
CA LYS A 104 -17.78 -8.13 5.99
C LYS A 104 -18.04 -7.37 4.69
N GLY A 105 -17.12 -6.50 4.32
CA GLY A 105 -17.19 -5.69 3.11
C GLY A 105 -18.04 -4.43 3.23
N SER A 106 -18.49 -4.09 4.43
CA SER A 106 -19.39 -2.95 4.63
C SER A 106 -18.66 -1.71 5.12
N LEU A 107 -18.60 -0.69 4.27
CA LEU A 107 -18.04 0.61 4.64
C LEU A 107 -18.89 1.29 5.74
N SER A 108 -20.22 1.11 5.67
CA SER A 108 -21.09 1.70 6.69
C SER A 108 -20.85 1.11 8.07
N MET A 109 -20.50 -0.18 8.15
CA MET A 109 -20.12 -0.80 9.42
C MET A 109 -18.83 -0.20 9.98
N LEU A 110 -17.85 0.06 9.12
CA LEU A 110 -16.60 0.70 9.53
C LEU A 110 -16.87 2.11 10.09
N VAL A 111 -17.63 2.90 9.35
CA VAL A 111 -17.96 4.28 9.78
C VAL A 111 -18.76 4.25 11.09
N SER A 112 -19.71 3.33 11.21
CA SER A 112 -20.49 3.16 12.44
C SER A 112 -19.61 2.85 13.64
N GLU A 113 -18.63 1.94 13.46
CA GLU A 113 -17.70 1.59 14.54
C GLU A 113 -16.84 2.79 14.95
N MET A 114 -16.37 3.56 13.99
CA MET A 114 -15.55 4.74 14.26
C MET A 114 -16.35 5.80 15.04
N THR A 115 -17.61 6.00 14.69
CA THR A 115 -18.46 7.04 15.33
C THR A 115 -18.95 6.65 16.71
N LYS A 116 -18.93 5.37 17.06
CA LYS A 116 -19.33 4.93 18.40
C LYS A 116 -18.36 5.39 19.49
N ARG A 117 -17.09 5.49 19.16
CA ARG A 117 -16.04 5.78 20.13
C ARG A 117 -15.60 7.23 20.15
N GLU A 118 -15.67 7.88 19.00
CA GLU A 118 -15.27 9.27 18.84
C GLU A 118 -16.24 9.97 17.93
N ALA A 119 -16.60 11.20 18.28
CA ALA A 119 -17.42 12.03 17.43
C ALA A 119 -16.57 12.50 16.25
N LEU A 120 -17.09 12.37 15.05
CA LEU A 120 -16.42 12.91 13.87
C LEU A 120 -16.49 14.43 13.88
N PRO A 121 -15.37 15.13 13.56
CA PRO A 121 -15.43 16.56 13.36
C PRO A 121 -16.39 16.91 12.23
N GLN A 122 -17.00 18.07 12.29
CA GLN A 122 -17.96 18.50 11.27
C GLN A 122 -17.34 18.52 9.87
N ARG A 123 -16.07 18.89 9.77
CA ARG A 123 -15.34 18.88 8.50
C ARG A 123 -15.32 17.49 7.87
N GLU A 124 -15.08 16.45 8.66
CA GLU A 124 -15.10 15.07 8.18
C GLU A 124 -16.48 14.65 7.71
N ILE A 125 -17.51 15.02 8.47
CA ILE A 125 -18.90 14.73 8.09
C ILE A 125 -19.24 15.38 6.76
N ASP A 126 -18.86 16.65 6.58
CA ASP A 126 -19.12 17.38 5.35
C ASP A 126 -18.39 16.77 4.15
N GLU A 127 -17.14 16.38 4.34
CA GLU A 127 -16.35 15.71 3.30
C GLU A 127 -16.96 14.37 2.91
N LEU A 128 -17.44 13.57 3.88
CA LEU A 128 -18.09 12.31 3.61
C LEU A 128 -19.40 12.51 2.83
N HIS A 129 -20.19 13.51 3.21
CA HIS A 129 -21.42 13.84 2.48
C HIS A 129 -21.12 14.20 1.03
N ALA A 130 -20.07 15.00 0.80
CA ALA A 130 -19.68 15.40 -0.55
C ALA A 130 -19.27 14.20 -1.40
N LEU A 131 -18.47 13.28 -0.82
CA LEU A 131 -18.04 12.07 -1.51
C LEU A 131 -19.21 11.18 -1.88
N LEU A 132 -20.15 10.99 -0.97
CA LEU A 132 -21.35 10.18 -1.21
C LEU A 132 -22.22 10.79 -2.30
N GLN A 133 -22.34 12.10 -2.31
CA GLN A 133 -23.12 12.80 -3.32
C GLN A 133 -22.49 12.65 -4.70
N GLU A 134 -21.17 12.76 -4.80
CA GLU A 134 -20.45 12.53 -6.05
C GLU A 134 -20.66 11.11 -6.58
N MET A 135 -20.65 10.11 -5.70
CA MET A 135 -20.89 8.74 -6.07
C MET A 135 -22.30 8.52 -6.61
N GLU A 136 -23.29 9.14 -5.99
CA GLU A 136 -24.68 9.08 -6.47
C GLU A 136 -24.82 9.72 -7.84
N GLU A 137 -24.22 10.88 -8.05
CA GLU A 137 -24.25 11.58 -9.34
C GLU A 137 -23.63 10.72 -10.44
N ARG A 138 -22.51 10.05 -10.16
CA ARG A 138 -21.87 9.15 -11.14
C ARG A 138 -22.77 7.99 -11.52
N LYS A 139 -23.50 7.44 -10.56
CA LYS A 139 -24.43 6.34 -10.83
C LYS A 139 -25.61 6.76 -11.68
N HIS A 140 -26.05 8.01 -11.54
CA HIS A 140 -27.18 8.52 -12.32
C HIS A 140 -26.80 8.87 -13.76
N HIS A 141 -25.50 9.08 -14.04
CA HIS A 141 -25.00 9.35 -15.39
C HIS A 141 -24.62 8.09 -16.17
N ASP A 142 -24.52 6.98 -15.49
CA ASP A 142 -24.26 5.68 -16.12
C ASP A 142 -25.57 4.94 -16.33
#